data_eaf0e6bc8e132cfbd84f1e9a5fcab5d9
#
_entry.id   eaf0e6bc8e132cfbd84f1e9a5fcab5d9
#
_cell.length_a   1.000
_cell.length_b   1.000
_cell.length_c   1.000
_cell.angle_alpha   90.00
_cell.angle_beta   90.00
_cell.angle_gamma   90.00
#
_symmetry.space_group_name_H-M   'P 1'
#
loop_
_entity.id
_entity.type
_entity.pdbx_description
1 polymer ?
#
loop_
_entity_poly.entity_id
_entity_poly.type
_entity_poly.pdbx_seq_one_letter_code
_entity_poly.pdbx_strand_id
1 'polypeptide(L)'
;MKDVGNYLAYWRDRYRDDLTEHILPFWLKHGLDRKHGGIYTCLDREGKLMDTTKSVWFQGRFAFIASFAYNQIERRPEWLEAARLTIEFIERHCFDSDGRMYFEVTEEGLPLRKRRYVFSETFAAIAFSEYALATGDKAYAAKALGLFRDIQYFLSTPGFLPAKYTEHLKAEGHSIVMILINTASRIREAIQDPLLDEQIERSIRTLETHFIHPEYKALLEMVGPNGEFIDTLQGRLINPGHCIETAWFLLEEAKSRGGDKHLVELGCKILDWSWAWGWDEQYGGIINFRDCKGFPSQDYAQDMKFWWPQTEAIIATLYAYQMTGEERYLQLHQRISDWTYAHFPDPTYGEWYGYLHRDGTVAQPAKGNLFKGPFHIPRMMIKGYQLCQELLRTE
;
A
#
# COMPACT_ATOMS: atom_id res chain seq x y z
N MET A 1 -4.54 2.82 28.59
CA MET A 1 -5.02 4.17 28.20
C MET A 1 -6.25 4.52 29.04
N LYS A 2 -6.37 5.75 29.60
CA LYS A 2 -7.44 6.06 30.57
C LYS A 2 -8.86 6.20 29.97
N ASP A 3 -8.99 6.41 28.67
CA ASP A 3 -10.26 6.55 27.96
C ASP A 3 -10.08 6.14 26.49
N VAL A 4 -10.28 4.88 26.24
CA VAL A 4 -10.09 4.27 24.90
C VAL A 4 -11.18 4.78 23.95
N GLY A 5 -12.42 4.87 24.41
CA GLY A 5 -13.53 5.35 23.56
C GLY A 5 -13.31 6.78 23.02
N ASN A 6 -12.93 7.71 23.89
CA ASN A 6 -12.60 9.08 23.45
C ASN A 6 -11.38 9.14 22.51
N TYR A 7 -10.37 8.30 22.76
CA TYR A 7 -9.20 8.20 21.88
C TYR A 7 -9.59 7.70 20.49
N LEU A 8 -10.35 6.64 20.39
CA LEU A 8 -10.82 6.08 19.12
C LEU A 8 -11.77 7.05 18.39
N ALA A 9 -12.66 7.74 19.12
CA ALA A 9 -13.54 8.75 18.54
C ALA A 9 -12.76 9.93 17.95
N TYR A 10 -11.75 10.42 18.66
CA TYR A 10 -10.86 11.48 18.17
C TYR A 10 -10.19 11.08 16.85
N TRP A 11 -9.56 9.89 16.77
CA TRP A 11 -8.87 9.46 15.57
C TRP A 11 -9.82 9.13 14.43
N ARG A 12 -10.99 8.53 14.71
CA ARG A 12 -12.04 8.33 13.71
C ARG A 12 -12.40 9.64 13.00
N ASP A 13 -12.73 10.68 13.77
CA ASP A 13 -13.15 11.97 13.22
C ASP A 13 -11.97 12.66 12.52
N ARG A 14 -10.77 12.60 13.09
CA ARG A 14 -9.56 13.15 12.49
C ARG A 14 -9.26 12.54 11.13
N TYR A 15 -9.33 11.21 10.99
CA TYR A 15 -9.10 10.54 9.71
C TYR A 15 -10.13 10.93 8.66
N ARG A 16 -11.41 10.98 9.01
CA ARG A 16 -12.47 11.41 8.11
C ARG A 16 -12.24 12.86 7.65
N ASP A 17 -12.04 13.77 8.57
CA ASP A 17 -11.98 15.21 8.29
C ASP A 17 -10.73 15.54 7.46
N ASP A 18 -9.56 15.00 7.81
CA ASP A 18 -8.34 15.20 7.01
C ASP A 18 -8.48 14.64 5.58
N LEU A 19 -9.09 13.46 5.44
CA LEU A 19 -9.36 12.87 4.13
C LEU A 19 -10.26 13.76 3.27
N THR A 20 -11.39 14.21 3.85
CA THR A 20 -12.48 14.87 3.11
C THR A 20 -12.25 16.36 2.91
N GLU A 21 -11.45 17.01 3.77
CA GLU A 21 -11.22 18.45 3.74
C GLU A 21 -9.84 18.83 3.21
N HIS A 22 -8.85 17.94 3.31
CA HIS A 22 -7.47 18.27 2.97
C HIS A 22 -6.89 17.38 1.87
N ILE A 23 -6.94 16.03 2.01
CA ILE A 23 -6.21 15.12 1.12
C ILE A 23 -6.92 14.97 -0.24
N LEU A 24 -8.18 14.50 -0.27
CA LEU A 24 -8.90 14.34 -1.53
C LEU A 24 -9.13 15.66 -2.26
N PRO A 25 -9.51 16.77 -1.60
CA PRO A 25 -9.63 18.06 -2.29
C PRO A 25 -8.32 18.54 -2.93
N PHE A 26 -7.18 18.32 -2.31
CA PHE A 26 -5.87 18.64 -2.90
C PHE A 26 -5.67 17.91 -4.24
N TRP A 27 -5.86 16.59 -4.26
CA TRP A 27 -5.65 15.77 -5.47
C TRP A 27 -6.71 16.01 -6.54
N LEU A 28 -7.96 16.23 -6.17
CA LEU A 28 -9.03 16.58 -7.12
C LEU A 28 -8.80 17.95 -7.79
N LYS A 29 -8.22 18.89 -7.07
CA LYS A 29 -7.92 20.24 -7.56
C LYS A 29 -6.66 20.28 -8.40
N HIS A 30 -5.58 19.66 -7.94
CA HIS A 30 -4.25 19.83 -8.50
C HIS A 30 -3.79 18.65 -9.36
N GLY A 31 -4.26 17.41 -9.06
CA GLY A 31 -3.82 16.21 -9.74
C GLY A 31 -4.76 15.70 -10.84
N LEU A 32 -6.08 15.86 -10.69
CA LEU A 32 -7.03 15.29 -11.65
C LEU A 32 -6.95 15.97 -13.02
N ASP A 33 -6.60 15.19 -14.06
CA ASP A 33 -6.60 15.66 -15.44
C ASP A 33 -8.01 15.55 -16.06
N ARG A 34 -8.69 16.67 -16.14
CA ARG A 34 -10.05 16.74 -16.73
C ARG A 34 -10.05 16.79 -18.25
N LYS A 35 -8.89 17.02 -18.89
CA LYS A 35 -8.76 17.13 -20.33
C LYS A 35 -8.53 15.77 -20.99
N HIS A 36 -7.55 15.01 -20.47
CA HIS A 36 -7.16 13.72 -21.04
C HIS A 36 -7.65 12.53 -20.18
N GLY A 37 -8.11 12.78 -18.96
CA GLY A 37 -8.43 11.75 -17.96
C GLY A 37 -7.21 11.32 -17.15
N GLY A 38 -7.46 10.54 -16.08
CA GLY A 38 -6.40 10.10 -15.20
C GLY A 38 -5.92 11.16 -14.22
N ILE A 39 -4.78 10.91 -13.57
CA ILE A 39 -4.22 11.77 -12.54
C ILE A 39 -2.73 12.07 -12.77
N TYR A 40 -2.34 13.32 -12.57
CA TYR A 40 -0.95 13.75 -12.40
C TYR A 40 -0.51 13.56 -10.95
N THR A 41 0.71 13.11 -10.73
CA THR A 41 1.28 13.00 -9.37
C THR A 41 2.54 13.82 -9.16
N CYS A 42 3.18 14.30 -10.22
CA CYS A 42 4.39 15.12 -10.11
C CYS A 42 4.03 16.58 -9.78
N LEU A 43 3.68 16.83 -8.52
CA LEU A 43 3.24 18.13 -8.02
C LEU A 43 4.25 18.70 -7.01
N ASP A 44 4.55 20.00 -7.14
CA ASP A 44 5.36 20.69 -6.15
C ASP A 44 4.63 20.89 -4.81
N ARG A 45 5.24 21.61 -3.89
CA ARG A 45 4.66 21.87 -2.57
C ARG A 45 3.32 22.59 -2.62
N GLU A 46 3.13 23.47 -3.58
CA GLU A 46 1.91 24.29 -3.73
C GLU A 46 0.82 23.58 -4.56
N GLY A 47 1.14 22.40 -5.10
CA GLY A 47 0.26 21.66 -6.02
C GLY A 47 0.43 22.07 -7.48
N LYS A 48 1.48 22.81 -7.84
CA LYS A 48 1.80 23.15 -9.22
C LYS A 48 2.41 21.93 -9.93
N LEU A 49 1.96 21.70 -11.17
CA LEU A 49 2.45 20.61 -12.00
C LEU A 49 3.92 20.83 -12.37
N MET A 50 4.79 19.88 -11.98
CA MET A 50 6.21 19.88 -12.34
C MET A 50 6.49 19.03 -13.58
N ASP A 51 5.70 17.97 -13.80
CA ASP A 51 5.87 17.04 -14.91
C ASP A 51 4.49 16.46 -15.27
N THR A 52 4.18 16.38 -16.56
CA THR A 52 2.91 15.84 -17.09
C THR A 52 2.92 14.33 -17.29
N THR A 53 4.06 13.66 -17.10
CA THR A 53 4.18 12.20 -17.15
C THR A 53 3.27 11.57 -16.11
N LYS A 54 2.47 10.59 -16.52
CA LYS A 54 1.55 9.87 -15.66
C LYS A 54 2.13 8.51 -15.28
N SER A 55 2.28 8.26 -13.99
CA SER A 55 2.56 6.94 -13.43
C SER A 55 1.31 6.06 -13.57
N VAL A 56 1.42 4.93 -14.24
CA VAL A 56 0.30 3.97 -14.39
C VAL A 56 -0.06 3.34 -13.05
N TRP A 57 0.90 3.18 -12.14
CA TRP A 57 0.60 2.78 -10.77
C TRP A 57 -0.43 3.70 -10.11
N PHE A 58 -0.26 5.02 -10.28
CA PHE A 58 -1.18 5.97 -9.66
C PHE A 58 -2.50 6.12 -10.40
N GLN A 59 -2.59 5.74 -11.67
CA GLN A 59 -3.89 5.63 -12.30
C GLN A 59 -4.73 4.55 -11.56
N GLY A 60 -4.19 3.33 -11.39
CA GLY A 60 -4.86 2.28 -10.63
C GLY A 60 -5.09 2.66 -9.17
N ARG A 61 -4.05 3.13 -8.48
CA ARG A 61 -4.11 3.53 -7.07
C ARG A 61 -5.14 4.63 -6.80
N PHE A 62 -5.18 5.66 -7.63
CA PHE A 62 -6.13 6.76 -7.42
C PHE A 62 -7.57 6.37 -7.75
N ALA A 63 -7.80 5.63 -8.84
CA ALA A 63 -9.14 5.12 -9.15
C ALA A 63 -9.67 4.22 -8.02
N PHE A 64 -8.80 3.38 -7.44
CA PHE A 64 -9.12 2.61 -6.24
C PHE A 64 -9.50 3.53 -5.06
N ILE A 65 -8.68 4.51 -4.73
CA ILE A 65 -8.91 5.41 -3.59
C ILE A 65 -10.19 6.23 -3.74
N ALA A 66 -10.44 6.78 -4.92
CA ALA A 66 -11.64 7.58 -5.18
C ALA A 66 -12.92 6.73 -5.06
N SER A 67 -12.90 5.50 -5.58
CA SER A 67 -13.99 4.52 -5.42
C SER A 67 -14.13 4.06 -3.98
N PHE A 68 -13.02 3.81 -3.29
CA PHE A 68 -13.01 3.33 -1.90
C PHE A 68 -13.55 4.40 -0.93
N ALA A 69 -13.15 5.65 -1.10
CA ALA A 69 -13.71 6.76 -0.34
C ALA A 69 -15.22 6.91 -0.58
N TYR A 70 -15.66 6.80 -1.84
CA TYR A 70 -17.07 6.82 -2.20
C TYR A 70 -17.86 5.69 -1.53
N ASN A 71 -17.32 4.49 -1.47
CA ASN A 71 -17.98 3.33 -0.88
C ASN A 71 -18.00 3.37 0.65
N GLN A 72 -16.95 3.86 1.28
CA GLN A 72 -16.69 3.65 2.71
C GLN A 72 -16.87 4.91 3.59
N ILE A 73 -16.72 6.10 3.02
CA ILE A 73 -16.81 7.36 3.76
C ILE A 73 -18.11 8.10 3.43
N GLU A 74 -18.24 8.54 2.17
CA GLU A 74 -19.40 9.32 1.73
C GLU A 74 -19.58 9.21 0.21
N ARG A 75 -20.82 9.04 -0.25
CA ARG A 75 -21.14 8.95 -1.68
C ARG A 75 -21.11 10.30 -2.37
N ARG A 76 -19.93 10.92 -2.47
CA ARG A 76 -19.75 12.19 -3.18
C ARG A 76 -19.62 11.96 -4.69
N PRO A 77 -20.49 12.55 -5.52
CA PRO A 77 -20.45 12.35 -6.97
C PRO A 77 -19.11 12.71 -7.62
N GLU A 78 -18.41 13.71 -7.09
CA GLU A 78 -17.11 14.14 -7.59
C GLU A 78 -15.99 13.08 -7.41
N TRP A 79 -16.10 12.23 -6.38
CA TRP A 79 -15.15 11.12 -6.19
C TRP A 79 -15.38 9.99 -7.19
N LEU A 80 -16.66 9.66 -7.42
CA LEU A 80 -17.02 8.65 -8.42
C LEU A 80 -16.69 9.12 -9.84
N GLU A 81 -16.87 10.40 -10.13
CA GLU A 81 -16.48 10.99 -11.42
C GLU A 81 -14.97 10.98 -11.61
N ALA A 82 -14.18 11.29 -10.58
CA ALA A 82 -12.72 11.19 -10.64
C ALA A 82 -12.24 9.74 -10.86
N ALA A 83 -12.89 8.78 -10.20
CA ALA A 83 -12.65 7.37 -10.44
C ALA A 83 -12.96 6.98 -11.89
N ARG A 84 -14.13 7.38 -12.42
CA ARG A 84 -14.55 7.12 -13.80
C ARG A 84 -13.54 7.64 -14.83
N LEU A 85 -13.14 8.90 -14.71
CA LEU A 85 -12.15 9.52 -15.61
C LEU A 85 -10.82 8.78 -15.59
N THR A 86 -10.44 8.27 -14.42
CA THR A 86 -9.18 7.53 -14.29
C THR A 86 -9.29 6.09 -14.79
N ILE A 87 -10.40 5.41 -14.55
CA ILE A 87 -10.69 4.07 -15.09
C ILE A 87 -10.71 4.11 -16.63
N GLU A 88 -11.39 5.08 -17.22
CA GLU A 88 -11.41 5.24 -18.68
C GLU A 88 -10.02 5.52 -19.26
N PHE A 89 -9.20 6.30 -18.58
CA PHE A 89 -7.80 6.51 -19.00
C PHE A 89 -6.99 5.22 -18.94
N ILE A 90 -7.14 4.41 -17.86
CA ILE A 90 -6.49 3.10 -17.75
C ILE A 90 -6.85 2.21 -18.93
N GLU A 91 -8.15 2.08 -19.23
CA GLU A 91 -8.63 1.19 -20.28
C GLU A 91 -8.14 1.59 -21.68
N ARG A 92 -8.04 2.89 -21.95
CA ARG A 92 -7.66 3.41 -23.27
C ARG A 92 -6.15 3.46 -23.50
N HIS A 93 -5.35 3.64 -22.45
CA HIS A 93 -3.97 4.10 -22.60
C HIS A 93 -2.92 3.30 -21.83
N CYS A 94 -3.31 2.50 -20.85
CA CYS A 94 -2.32 1.91 -19.95
C CYS A 94 -1.92 0.47 -20.31
N PHE A 95 -2.57 -0.15 -21.30
CA PHE A 95 -2.28 -1.52 -21.73
C PHE A 95 -1.47 -1.54 -23.04
N ASP A 96 -0.53 -2.46 -23.12
CA ASP A 96 0.20 -2.81 -24.35
C ASP A 96 -0.50 -3.96 -25.09
N SER A 97 -0.10 -4.18 -26.32
CA SER A 97 -0.64 -5.23 -27.20
C SER A 97 -0.43 -6.67 -26.69
N ASP A 98 0.53 -6.89 -25.78
CA ASP A 98 0.80 -8.18 -25.14
C ASP A 98 -0.05 -8.42 -23.86
N GLY A 99 -0.99 -7.52 -23.55
CA GLY A 99 -1.83 -7.57 -22.36
C GLY A 99 -1.18 -7.03 -21.10
N ARG A 100 0.13 -6.73 -21.11
CA ARG A 100 0.85 -6.11 -20.01
C ARG A 100 0.55 -4.62 -19.92
N MET A 101 0.73 -4.04 -18.74
CA MET A 101 0.57 -2.61 -18.55
C MET A 101 1.91 -1.86 -18.60
N TYR A 102 1.84 -0.60 -19.04
CA TYR A 102 2.94 0.33 -18.93
C TYR A 102 3.19 0.73 -17.47
N PHE A 103 4.35 1.33 -17.21
CA PHE A 103 4.67 1.98 -15.94
C PHE A 103 4.49 3.50 -16.03
N GLU A 104 4.86 4.08 -17.16
CA GLU A 104 4.74 5.51 -17.46
C GLU A 104 4.14 5.73 -18.84
N VAL A 105 3.30 6.75 -18.92
CA VAL A 105 2.72 7.26 -20.18
C VAL A 105 2.76 8.79 -20.19
N THR A 106 2.68 9.42 -21.38
CA THR A 106 2.52 10.88 -21.50
C THR A 106 1.17 11.33 -20.93
N GLU A 107 0.93 12.63 -20.88
CA GLU A 107 -0.38 13.14 -20.44
C GLU A 107 -1.54 12.67 -21.32
N GLU A 108 -1.31 12.50 -22.62
CA GLU A 108 -2.29 11.98 -23.59
C GLU A 108 -2.40 10.46 -23.60
N GLY A 109 -1.49 9.75 -22.91
CA GLY A 109 -1.49 8.29 -22.79
C GLY A 109 -0.56 7.56 -23.78
N LEU A 110 0.41 8.24 -24.40
CA LEU A 110 1.41 7.57 -25.24
C LEU A 110 2.41 6.82 -24.34
N PRO A 111 2.81 5.58 -24.70
CA PRO A 111 3.68 4.76 -23.86
C PRO A 111 5.10 5.31 -23.76
N LEU A 112 5.63 5.38 -22.53
CA LEU A 112 6.99 5.83 -22.25
C LEU A 112 7.86 4.71 -21.71
N ARG A 113 7.36 3.94 -20.72
CA ARG A 113 8.13 2.91 -20.04
C ARG A 113 7.28 1.74 -19.59
N LYS A 114 7.84 0.54 -19.71
CA LYS A 114 7.29 -0.72 -19.20
C LYS A 114 8.25 -1.34 -18.19
N ARG A 115 7.73 -1.98 -17.18
CA ARG A 115 8.53 -2.70 -16.18
C ARG A 115 8.39 -4.21 -16.31
N ARG A 116 9.34 -4.95 -15.73
CA ARG A 116 9.36 -6.42 -15.78
C ARG A 116 8.44 -7.11 -14.76
N TYR A 117 7.80 -6.38 -13.87
CA TYR A 117 6.91 -6.90 -12.83
C TYR A 117 5.50 -6.35 -12.99
N VAL A 118 4.53 -6.97 -12.30
CA VAL A 118 3.09 -6.84 -12.53
C VAL A 118 2.36 -5.85 -11.61
N PHE A 119 3.06 -4.89 -10.99
CA PHE A 119 2.41 -3.98 -10.04
C PHE A 119 1.39 -3.04 -10.70
N SER A 120 1.61 -2.62 -11.94
CA SER A 120 0.61 -1.81 -12.67
C SER A 120 -0.71 -2.56 -12.79
N GLU A 121 -0.62 -3.83 -13.15
CA GLU A 121 -1.73 -4.75 -13.30
C GLU A 121 -2.46 -5.00 -11.98
N THR A 122 -1.72 -5.17 -10.86
CA THR A 122 -2.35 -5.37 -9.53
C THR A 122 -3.14 -4.15 -9.10
N PHE A 123 -2.62 -2.93 -9.32
CA PHE A 123 -3.32 -1.70 -8.97
C PHE A 123 -4.53 -1.43 -9.87
N ALA A 124 -4.47 -1.76 -11.15
CA ALA A 124 -5.62 -1.68 -12.04
C ALA A 124 -6.71 -2.69 -11.65
N ALA A 125 -6.32 -3.91 -11.27
CA ALA A 125 -7.26 -4.94 -10.84
C ALA A 125 -8.05 -4.53 -9.59
N ILE A 126 -7.39 -4.00 -8.55
CA ILE A 126 -8.10 -3.50 -7.36
C ILE A 126 -8.94 -2.27 -7.67
N ALA A 127 -8.52 -1.41 -8.61
CA ALA A 127 -9.31 -0.27 -9.06
C ALA A 127 -10.60 -0.70 -9.75
N PHE A 128 -10.53 -1.65 -10.67
CA PHE A 128 -11.72 -2.20 -11.33
C PHE A 128 -12.67 -2.86 -10.32
N SER A 129 -12.12 -3.60 -9.36
CA SER A 129 -12.90 -4.25 -8.30
C SER A 129 -13.65 -3.23 -7.45
N GLU A 130 -12.98 -2.22 -6.94
CA GLU A 130 -13.59 -1.19 -6.07
C GLU A 130 -14.56 -0.30 -6.84
N TYR A 131 -14.27 -0.01 -8.10
CA TYR A 131 -15.18 0.72 -8.98
C TYR A 131 -16.45 -0.08 -9.31
N ALA A 132 -16.35 -1.41 -9.45
CA ALA A 132 -17.50 -2.29 -9.58
C ALA A 132 -18.43 -2.21 -8.37
N LEU A 133 -17.87 -2.18 -7.15
CA LEU A 133 -18.64 -2.00 -5.91
C LEU A 133 -19.32 -0.61 -5.86
N ALA A 134 -18.63 0.45 -6.31
CA ALA A 134 -19.13 1.81 -6.32
C ALA A 134 -20.30 2.01 -7.30
N THR A 135 -20.23 1.39 -8.46
CA THR A 135 -21.23 1.55 -9.55
C THR A 135 -22.30 0.46 -9.57
N GLY A 136 -22.04 -0.70 -8.97
CA GLY A 136 -22.85 -1.90 -9.12
C GLY A 136 -22.66 -2.60 -10.48
N ASP A 137 -21.73 -2.15 -11.32
CA ASP A 137 -21.46 -2.72 -12.65
C ASP A 137 -20.56 -3.96 -12.54
N LYS A 138 -21.18 -5.13 -12.67
CA LYS A 138 -20.49 -6.42 -12.63
C LYS A 138 -19.45 -6.64 -13.74
N ALA A 139 -19.51 -5.87 -14.84
CA ALA A 139 -18.51 -5.97 -15.89
C ALA A 139 -17.12 -5.58 -15.39
N TYR A 140 -17.02 -4.58 -14.49
CA TYR A 140 -15.75 -4.22 -13.88
C TYR A 140 -15.23 -5.26 -12.88
N ALA A 141 -16.11 -5.94 -12.16
CA ALA A 141 -15.69 -7.07 -11.32
C ALA A 141 -15.12 -8.23 -12.17
N ALA A 142 -15.75 -8.52 -13.31
CA ALA A 142 -15.24 -9.50 -14.26
C ALA A 142 -13.90 -9.08 -14.89
N LYS A 143 -13.71 -7.78 -15.20
CA LYS A 143 -12.42 -7.24 -15.66
C LYS A 143 -11.33 -7.39 -14.60
N ALA A 144 -11.62 -7.11 -13.34
CA ALA A 144 -10.69 -7.28 -12.23
C ALA A 144 -10.21 -8.74 -12.13
N LEU A 145 -11.14 -9.70 -12.18
CA LEU A 145 -10.82 -11.12 -12.15
C LEU A 145 -10.07 -11.57 -13.41
N GLY A 146 -10.45 -11.08 -14.59
CA GLY A 146 -9.75 -11.34 -15.85
C GLY A 146 -8.29 -10.89 -15.77
N LEU A 147 -8.05 -9.65 -15.36
CA LEU A 147 -6.69 -9.11 -15.19
C LEU A 147 -5.90 -9.88 -14.10
N PHE A 148 -6.54 -10.36 -13.06
CA PHE A 148 -5.89 -11.20 -12.06
C PHE A 148 -5.45 -12.56 -12.64
N ARG A 149 -6.25 -13.16 -13.52
CA ARG A 149 -5.87 -14.38 -14.27
C ARG A 149 -4.69 -14.11 -15.19
N ASP A 150 -4.67 -12.96 -15.86
CA ASP A 150 -3.51 -12.54 -16.68
C ASP A 150 -2.25 -12.38 -15.83
N ILE A 151 -2.34 -11.78 -14.64
CA ILE A 151 -1.23 -11.68 -13.68
C ILE A 151 -0.69 -13.09 -13.34
N GLN A 152 -1.58 -14.05 -13.05
CA GLN A 152 -1.17 -15.44 -12.78
C GLN A 152 -0.44 -16.07 -13.96
N TYR A 153 -0.96 -15.85 -15.16
CA TYR A 153 -0.33 -16.31 -16.41
C TYR A 153 1.05 -15.69 -16.61
N PHE A 154 1.18 -14.37 -16.42
CA PHE A 154 2.46 -13.66 -16.59
C PHE A 154 3.53 -14.15 -15.60
N LEU A 155 3.14 -14.41 -14.36
CA LEU A 155 4.06 -14.88 -13.32
C LEU A 155 4.44 -16.35 -13.47
N SER A 156 3.55 -17.20 -13.99
CA SER A 156 3.77 -18.63 -14.11
C SER A 156 4.39 -19.08 -15.43
N THR A 157 4.36 -18.19 -16.47
CA THR A 157 4.89 -18.55 -17.79
C THR A 157 6.39 -18.27 -17.88
N PRO A 158 7.25 -19.28 -18.01
CA PRO A 158 8.68 -19.08 -18.11
C PRO A 158 9.08 -18.16 -19.28
N GLY A 159 9.89 -17.15 -18.98
CA GLY A 159 10.40 -16.22 -19.98
C GLY A 159 9.40 -15.14 -20.47
N PHE A 160 8.17 -15.14 -19.98
CA PHE A 160 7.21 -14.09 -20.32
C PHE A 160 7.62 -12.74 -19.71
N LEU A 161 7.94 -12.74 -18.43
CA LEU A 161 8.52 -11.56 -17.78
C LEU A 161 10.04 -11.57 -17.90
N PRO A 162 10.67 -10.43 -18.26
CA PRO A 162 12.13 -10.33 -18.30
C PRO A 162 12.73 -10.62 -16.92
N ALA A 163 13.76 -11.49 -16.88
CA ALA A 163 14.43 -11.84 -15.65
C ALA A 163 15.11 -10.63 -14.99
N LYS A 164 15.07 -10.57 -13.65
CA LYS A 164 15.81 -9.56 -12.87
C LYS A 164 17.28 -9.92 -12.73
N TYR A 165 17.54 -11.20 -12.57
CA TYR A 165 18.87 -11.76 -12.33
C TYR A 165 19.23 -12.77 -13.41
N THR A 166 20.51 -13.04 -13.57
CA THR A 166 21.02 -14.11 -14.42
C THR A 166 20.90 -15.47 -13.71
N GLU A 167 21.27 -16.55 -14.42
CA GLU A 167 21.29 -17.90 -13.85
C GLU A 167 22.22 -18.07 -12.64
N HIS A 168 23.14 -17.13 -12.41
CA HIS A 168 24.10 -17.17 -11.30
C HIS A 168 23.50 -16.65 -9.97
N LEU A 169 22.35 -15.99 -10.00
CA LEU A 169 21.63 -15.57 -8.80
C LEU A 169 20.14 -15.90 -8.95
N LYS A 170 19.74 -17.00 -8.34
CA LYS A 170 18.32 -17.34 -8.23
C LYS A 170 17.77 -16.73 -6.95
N ALA A 171 16.80 -15.85 -7.07
CA ALA A 171 16.22 -15.15 -5.93
C ALA A 171 14.74 -14.85 -6.16
N GLU A 172 13.98 -14.91 -5.06
CA GLU A 172 12.56 -14.52 -4.98
C GLU A 172 12.42 -13.25 -4.16
N GLY A 173 11.46 -12.42 -4.53
CA GLY A 173 11.17 -11.15 -3.87
C GLY A 173 9.88 -11.20 -3.07
N HIS A 174 9.92 -10.71 -1.83
CA HIS A 174 8.79 -10.63 -0.92
C HIS A 174 7.60 -9.81 -1.47
N SER A 175 7.88 -8.69 -2.13
CA SER A 175 6.88 -7.72 -2.54
C SER A 175 5.77 -8.29 -3.45
N ILE A 176 6.09 -9.28 -4.30
CA ILE A 176 5.09 -9.95 -5.15
C ILE A 176 4.16 -10.84 -4.31
N VAL A 177 4.71 -11.58 -3.37
CA VAL A 177 3.92 -12.46 -2.50
C VAL A 177 2.95 -11.63 -1.65
N MET A 178 3.44 -10.53 -1.09
CA MET A 178 2.66 -9.58 -0.31
C MET A 178 1.50 -8.97 -1.12
N ILE A 179 1.80 -8.39 -2.30
CA ILE A 179 0.79 -7.67 -3.07
C ILE A 179 -0.32 -8.58 -3.60
N LEU A 180 -0.03 -9.86 -3.86
CA LEU A 180 -1.03 -10.81 -4.33
C LEU A 180 -2.04 -11.17 -3.24
N ILE A 181 -1.68 -11.15 -1.96
CA ILE A 181 -2.65 -11.31 -0.86
C ILE A 181 -3.68 -10.19 -0.92
N ASN A 182 -3.22 -8.94 -0.94
CA ASN A 182 -4.12 -7.79 -0.96
C ASN A 182 -4.94 -7.72 -2.25
N THR A 183 -4.32 -7.95 -3.41
CA THR A 183 -5.01 -7.90 -4.70
C THR A 183 -6.14 -8.93 -4.75
N ALA A 184 -5.87 -10.19 -4.38
CA ALA A 184 -6.88 -11.23 -4.37
C ALA A 184 -8.00 -10.94 -3.35
N SER A 185 -7.65 -10.47 -2.15
CA SER A 185 -8.61 -10.10 -1.10
C SER A 185 -9.54 -8.97 -1.57
N ARG A 186 -9.01 -7.93 -2.22
CA ARG A 186 -9.85 -6.81 -2.73
C ARG A 186 -10.78 -7.26 -3.86
N ILE A 187 -10.31 -8.11 -4.78
CA ILE A 187 -11.15 -8.61 -5.88
C ILE A 187 -12.25 -9.51 -5.33
N ARG A 188 -11.97 -10.34 -4.33
CA ARG A 188 -12.92 -11.23 -3.67
C ARG A 188 -14.13 -10.49 -3.07
N GLU A 189 -13.98 -9.22 -2.69
CA GLU A 189 -15.12 -8.40 -2.23
C GLU A 189 -16.16 -8.11 -3.33
N ALA A 190 -15.72 -8.01 -4.58
CA ALA A 190 -16.61 -7.71 -5.72
C ALA A 190 -17.08 -8.97 -6.48
N ILE A 191 -16.28 -10.04 -6.48
CA ILE A 191 -16.59 -11.27 -7.20
C ILE A 191 -15.95 -12.48 -6.52
N GLN A 192 -16.72 -13.56 -6.36
CA GLN A 192 -16.24 -14.81 -5.78
C GLN A 192 -15.65 -15.70 -6.87
N ASP A 193 -14.41 -16.14 -6.69
CA ASP A 193 -13.75 -17.14 -7.54
C ASP A 193 -12.72 -17.91 -6.71
N PRO A 194 -12.67 -19.26 -6.76
CA PRO A 194 -11.74 -20.08 -5.99
C PRO A 194 -10.26 -19.71 -6.17
N LEU A 195 -9.89 -19.21 -7.35
CA LEU A 195 -8.52 -18.77 -7.66
C LEU A 195 -8.01 -17.73 -6.67
N LEU A 196 -8.90 -16.86 -6.17
CA LEU A 196 -8.53 -15.77 -5.25
C LEU A 196 -8.13 -16.35 -3.89
N ASP A 197 -8.94 -17.27 -3.34
CA ASP A 197 -8.62 -17.93 -2.07
C ASP A 197 -7.38 -18.83 -2.21
N GLU A 198 -7.25 -19.57 -3.30
CA GLU A 198 -6.08 -20.40 -3.60
C GLU A 198 -4.79 -19.56 -3.66
N GLN A 199 -4.86 -18.36 -4.24
CA GLN A 199 -3.71 -17.45 -4.29
C GLN A 199 -3.35 -16.90 -2.91
N ILE A 200 -4.34 -16.50 -2.11
CA ILE A 200 -4.11 -16.04 -0.74
C ILE A 200 -3.41 -17.13 0.08
N GLU A 201 -3.93 -18.37 0.04
CA GLU A 201 -3.32 -19.52 0.73
C GLU A 201 -1.89 -19.80 0.26
N ARG A 202 -1.65 -19.74 -1.04
CA ARG A 202 -0.31 -19.92 -1.61
C ARG A 202 0.65 -18.86 -1.12
N SER A 203 0.23 -17.59 -1.12
CA SER A 203 1.04 -16.47 -0.67
C SER A 203 1.37 -16.56 0.82
N ILE A 204 0.39 -16.89 1.67
CA ILE A 204 0.60 -17.07 3.11
C ILE A 204 1.63 -18.18 3.35
N ARG A 205 1.46 -19.33 2.71
CA ARG A 205 2.41 -20.45 2.82
C ARG A 205 3.82 -20.06 2.37
N THR A 206 3.93 -19.33 1.25
CA THR A 206 5.23 -18.86 0.77
C THR A 206 5.87 -17.87 1.74
N LEU A 207 5.11 -16.96 2.35
CA LEU A 207 5.62 -16.07 3.40
C LEU A 207 6.21 -16.86 4.56
N GLU A 208 5.48 -17.86 5.06
CA GLU A 208 5.89 -18.66 6.22
C GLU A 208 7.12 -19.53 5.94
N THR A 209 7.18 -20.13 4.74
CA THR A 209 8.24 -21.09 4.41
C THR A 209 9.50 -20.46 3.81
N HIS A 210 9.40 -19.29 3.17
CA HIS A 210 10.51 -18.69 2.46
C HIS A 210 11.02 -17.39 3.11
N PHE A 211 10.13 -16.48 3.52
CA PHE A 211 10.53 -15.11 3.85
C PHE A 211 10.69 -14.84 5.35
N ILE A 212 10.08 -15.66 6.22
CA ILE A 212 10.20 -15.53 7.67
C ILE A 212 11.46 -16.21 8.16
N HIS A 213 12.36 -15.42 8.74
CA HIS A 213 13.64 -15.87 9.29
C HIS A 213 13.68 -15.63 10.81
N PRO A 214 13.28 -16.64 11.64
CA PRO A 214 13.20 -16.51 13.10
C PRO A 214 14.53 -16.17 13.77
N GLU A 215 15.65 -16.63 13.21
CA GLU A 215 17.00 -16.38 13.71
C GLU A 215 17.37 -14.89 13.70
N TYR A 216 16.80 -14.12 12.75
CA TYR A 216 16.95 -12.66 12.66
C TYR A 216 15.74 -11.91 13.20
N LYS A 217 14.67 -12.61 13.57
CA LYS A 217 13.35 -12.02 13.86
C LYS A 217 12.96 -11.03 12.76
N ALA A 218 12.99 -11.50 11.53
CA ALA A 218 12.78 -10.67 10.35
C ALA A 218 11.99 -11.40 9.26
N LEU A 219 11.32 -10.60 8.46
CA LEU A 219 10.81 -10.95 7.14
C LEU A 219 11.74 -10.28 6.13
N LEU A 220 12.41 -11.07 5.28
CA LEU A 220 13.42 -10.57 4.36
C LEU A 220 12.83 -10.17 3.02
N GLU A 221 13.40 -9.15 2.36
CA GLU A 221 12.94 -8.67 1.05
C GLU A 221 13.34 -9.61 -0.10
N MET A 222 14.37 -10.43 0.08
CA MET A 222 14.89 -11.34 -0.94
C MET A 222 15.46 -12.60 -0.32
N VAL A 223 15.06 -13.74 -0.87
CA VAL A 223 15.54 -15.06 -0.46
C VAL A 223 15.82 -15.93 -1.69
N GLY A 224 16.46 -17.09 -1.50
CA GLY A 224 16.58 -18.10 -2.56
C GLY A 224 15.23 -18.76 -2.89
N PRO A 225 15.15 -19.58 -3.95
CA PRO A 225 13.90 -20.16 -4.47
C PRO A 225 13.17 -21.11 -3.50
N ASN A 226 13.85 -21.61 -2.49
CA ASN A 226 13.27 -22.43 -1.42
C ASN A 226 13.37 -21.76 -0.05
N GLY A 227 13.50 -20.43 -0.02
CA GLY A 227 13.63 -19.66 1.22
C GLY A 227 15.05 -19.60 1.78
N GLU A 228 16.07 -19.98 1.00
CA GLU A 228 17.45 -19.95 1.46
C GLU A 228 17.91 -18.51 1.76
N PHE A 229 18.59 -18.34 2.88
CA PHE A 229 19.19 -17.05 3.23
C PHE A 229 20.34 -16.71 2.27
N ILE A 230 20.28 -15.53 1.66
CA ILE A 230 21.31 -15.03 0.75
C ILE A 230 22.16 -14.00 1.49
N ASP A 231 23.38 -14.35 1.89
CA ASP A 231 24.27 -13.50 2.68
C ASP A 231 24.95 -12.42 1.82
N THR A 232 24.15 -11.51 1.30
CA THR A 232 24.57 -10.33 0.53
C THR A 232 23.85 -9.09 1.04
N LEU A 233 24.30 -7.90 0.65
CA LEU A 233 23.64 -6.64 1.00
C LEU A 233 22.12 -6.64 0.64
N GLN A 234 21.75 -7.28 -0.46
CA GLN A 234 20.36 -7.38 -0.88
C GLN A 234 19.57 -8.47 -0.13
N GLY A 235 20.18 -9.63 0.11
CA GLY A 235 19.54 -10.75 0.82
C GLY A 235 19.39 -10.51 2.32
N ARG A 236 20.20 -9.61 2.90
CA ARG A 236 20.06 -9.19 4.31
C ARG A 236 19.06 -8.05 4.52
N LEU A 237 18.49 -7.53 3.44
CA LEU A 237 17.63 -6.35 3.50
C LEU A 237 16.30 -6.64 4.18
N ILE A 238 15.97 -5.82 5.17
CA ILE A 238 14.65 -5.69 5.77
C ILE A 238 14.07 -4.36 5.32
N ASN A 239 12.85 -4.38 4.81
CA ASN A 239 12.03 -3.19 4.60
C ASN A 239 10.92 -3.17 5.67
N PRO A 240 11.10 -2.45 6.78
CA PRO A 240 10.11 -2.44 7.86
C PRO A 240 8.71 -2.06 7.38
N GLY A 241 8.60 -1.13 6.44
CA GLY A 241 7.32 -0.72 5.85
C GLY A 241 6.60 -1.86 5.14
N HIS A 242 7.26 -2.60 4.24
CA HIS A 242 6.67 -3.78 3.58
C HIS A 242 6.29 -4.88 4.57
N CYS A 243 7.15 -5.10 5.57
CA CYS A 243 6.86 -6.10 6.60
C CYS A 243 5.61 -5.74 7.42
N ILE A 244 5.48 -4.48 7.80
CA ILE A 244 4.30 -3.94 8.51
C ILE A 244 3.05 -3.99 7.62
N GLU A 245 3.19 -3.65 6.34
CA GLU A 245 2.09 -3.77 5.36
C GLU A 245 1.63 -5.23 5.22
N THR A 246 2.55 -6.17 5.14
CA THR A 246 2.25 -7.61 5.15
C THR A 246 1.51 -8.02 6.42
N ALA A 247 1.95 -7.52 7.58
CA ALA A 247 1.32 -7.85 8.86
C ALA A 247 -0.17 -7.49 8.86
N TRP A 248 -0.54 -6.28 8.42
CA TRP A 248 -1.95 -5.92 8.43
C TRP A 248 -2.75 -6.58 7.28
N PHE A 249 -2.13 -6.94 6.14
CA PHE A 249 -2.81 -7.78 5.14
C PHE A 249 -3.23 -9.13 5.73
N LEU A 250 -2.35 -9.74 6.54
CA LEU A 250 -2.67 -10.99 7.25
C LEU A 250 -3.73 -10.80 8.33
N LEU A 251 -3.68 -9.71 9.08
CA LEU A 251 -4.70 -9.40 10.10
C LEU A 251 -6.06 -9.09 9.48
N GLU A 252 -6.10 -8.40 8.35
CA GLU A 252 -7.33 -8.18 7.57
C GLU A 252 -7.89 -9.50 7.05
N GLU A 253 -7.05 -10.38 6.54
CA GLU A 253 -7.45 -11.72 6.12
C GLU A 253 -7.94 -12.57 7.30
N ALA A 254 -7.26 -12.52 8.45
CA ALA A 254 -7.72 -13.17 9.67
C ALA A 254 -9.14 -12.70 10.07
N LYS A 255 -9.39 -11.41 9.98
CA LYS A 255 -10.70 -10.81 10.25
C LYS A 255 -11.77 -11.32 9.28
N SER A 256 -11.47 -11.37 7.98
CA SER A 256 -12.39 -11.87 6.95
C SER A 256 -12.77 -13.35 7.16
N ARG A 257 -11.90 -14.13 7.80
CA ARG A 257 -12.12 -15.54 8.20
C ARG A 257 -12.74 -15.71 9.58
N GLY A 258 -13.31 -14.65 10.14
CA GLY A 258 -13.96 -14.72 11.46
C GLY A 258 -13.00 -14.82 12.64
N GLY A 259 -11.79 -14.34 12.50
CA GLY A 259 -10.77 -14.31 13.56
C GLY A 259 -9.83 -15.51 13.54
N ASP A 260 -9.33 -15.90 12.38
CA ASP A 260 -8.35 -17.00 12.24
C ASP A 260 -7.13 -16.76 13.15
N LYS A 261 -7.00 -17.60 14.17
CA LYS A 261 -5.99 -17.44 15.22
C LYS A 261 -4.55 -17.54 14.69
N HIS A 262 -4.32 -18.44 13.73
CA HIS A 262 -3.00 -18.60 13.14
C HIS A 262 -2.56 -17.33 12.42
N LEU A 263 -3.43 -16.73 11.63
CA LEU A 263 -3.15 -15.49 10.91
C LEU A 263 -3.02 -14.29 11.86
N VAL A 264 -3.78 -14.25 12.97
CA VAL A 264 -3.62 -13.23 14.01
C VAL A 264 -2.24 -13.33 14.65
N GLU A 265 -1.83 -14.52 15.06
CA GLU A 265 -0.51 -14.76 15.67
C GLU A 265 0.62 -14.42 14.69
N LEU A 266 0.49 -14.82 13.43
CA LEU A 266 1.46 -14.55 12.38
C LEU A 266 1.58 -13.04 12.09
N GLY A 267 0.46 -12.36 11.88
CA GLY A 267 0.43 -10.93 11.62
C GLY A 267 1.00 -10.10 12.78
N CYS A 268 0.62 -10.42 14.02
CA CYS A 268 1.16 -9.78 15.21
C CYS A 268 2.66 -10.03 15.39
N LYS A 269 3.11 -11.25 15.16
CA LYS A 269 4.55 -11.59 15.19
C LYS A 269 5.36 -10.77 14.19
N ILE A 270 4.89 -10.68 12.94
CA ILE A 270 5.56 -9.88 11.92
C ILE A 270 5.55 -8.40 12.30
N LEU A 271 4.44 -7.87 12.79
CA LEU A 271 4.34 -6.48 13.26
C LEU A 271 5.33 -6.18 14.38
N ASP A 272 5.39 -7.05 15.39
CA ASP A 272 6.29 -6.86 16.55
C ASP A 272 7.78 -6.86 16.12
N TRP A 273 8.16 -7.79 15.26
CA TRP A 273 9.53 -7.84 14.73
C TRP A 273 9.86 -6.63 13.85
N SER A 274 8.91 -6.25 12.99
CA SER A 274 9.10 -5.11 12.07
C SER A 274 9.16 -3.78 12.81
N TRP A 275 8.39 -3.65 13.87
CA TRP A 275 8.48 -2.51 14.77
C TRP A 275 9.85 -2.43 15.43
N ALA A 276 10.36 -3.53 15.97
CA ALA A 276 11.66 -3.58 16.62
C ALA A 276 12.81 -3.23 15.64
N TRP A 277 12.71 -3.63 14.38
CA TRP A 277 13.68 -3.25 13.35
C TRP A 277 13.51 -1.82 12.85
N GLY A 278 12.29 -1.36 12.70
CA GLY A 278 11.97 -0.11 12.00
C GLY A 278 11.91 1.12 12.88
N TRP A 279 11.46 1.01 14.13
CA TRP A 279 11.31 2.17 15.00
C TRP A 279 12.67 2.80 15.35
N ASP A 280 12.79 4.11 15.12
CA ASP A 280 13.98 4.87 15.50
C ASP A 280 13.85 5.37 16.96
N GLU A 281 14.60 4.78 17.87
CA GLU A 281 14.54 5.16 19.30
C GLU A 281 15.10 6.57 19.58
N GLN A 282 15.92 7.11 18.66
CA GLN A 282 16.51 8.44 18.83
C GLN A 282 15.58 9.57 18.36
N TYR A 283 14.96 9.39 17.18
CA TYR A 283 14.19 10.46 16.53
C TYR A 283 12.71 10.10 16.33
N GLY A 284 12.32 8.88 16.62
CA GLY A 284 10.96 8.37 16.34
C GLY A 284 10.73 8.04 14.85
N GLY A 285 9.58 7.47 14.56
CA GLY A 285 9.17 7.05 13.22
C GLY A 285 9.82 5.79 12.71
N ILE A 286 9.25 5.21 11.66
CA ILE A 286 9.73 3.97 11.02
C ILE A 286 10.78 4.33 9.98
N ILE A 287 11.96 3.73 10.08
CA ILE A 287 13.09 3.86 9.14
C ILE A 287 12.82 3.06 7.88
N ASN A 288 13.39 3.51 6.76
CA ASN A 288 13.15 2.93 5.43
C ASN A 288 13.74 1.52 5.27
N PHE A 289 15.03 1.31 5.59
CA PHE A 289 15.70 0.01 5.42
C PHE A 289 16.61 -0.34 6.59
N ARG A 290 16.77 -1.66 6.82
CA ARG A 290 17.71 -2.25 7.77
C ARG A 290 18.42 -3.44 7.14
N ASP A 291 19.61 -3.77 7.64
CA ASP A 291 20.32 -5.02 7.36
C ASP A 291 20.14 -5.97 8.57
N CYS A 292 19.71 -7.20 8.36
CA CYS A 292 19.40 -8.15 9.44
C CYS A 292 20.62 -8.56 10.29
N LYS A 293 21.83 -8.26 9.84
CA LYS A 293 23.09 -8.43 10.60
C LYS A 293 23.60 -7.12 11.20
N GLY A 294 22.85 -6.01 11.05
CA GLY A 294 23.21 -4.71 11.61
C GLY A 294 24.24 -3.91 10.81
N PHE A 295 24.56 -4.32 9.58
CA PHE A 295 25.39 -3.52 8.70
C PHE A 295 24.64 -2.33 8.09
N PRO A 296 25.31 -1.29 7.58
CA PRO A 296 24.67 -0.29 6.76
C PRO A 296 24.08 -0.92 5.49
N SER A 297 22.86 -0.54 5.13
CA SER A 297 22.28 -0.88 3.82
C SER A 297 23.01 -0.12 2.71
N GLN A 298 22.98 -0.65 1.50
CA GLN A 298 23.54 0.04 0.33
C GLN A 298 22.67 1.21 -0.16
N ASP A 299 21.43 1.33 0.31
CA ASP A 299 20.52 2.39 -0.09
C ASP A 299 20.86 3.70 0.64
N TYR A 300 21.03 4.79 -0.12
CA TYR A 300 21.34 6.11 0.46
C TYR A 300 20.24 6.64 1.36
N ALA A 301 18.99 6.23 1.15
CA ALA A 301 17.84 6.63 1.93
C ALA A 301 17.52 5.66 3.08
N GLN A 302 18.47 4.80 3.48
CA GLN A 302 18.25 3.71 4.42
C GLN A 302 17.64 4.16 5.76
N ASP A 303 18.04 5.31 6.28
CA ASP A 303 17.62 5.84 7.57
C ASP A 303 16.58 6.97 7.47
N MET A 304 16.17 7.35 6.26
CA MET A 304 15.12 8.32 6.05
C MET A 304 13.76 7.83 6.52
N LYS A 305 12.85 8.77 6.74
CA LYS A 305 11.45 8.51 7.09
C LYS A 305 10.59 8.83 5.87
N PHE A 306 10.03 7.79 5.24
CA PHE A 306 9.05 7.94 4.17
C PHE A 306 7.64 7.95 4.75
N TRP A 307 6.70 8.58 4.05
CA TRP A 307 5.30 8.70 4.49
C TRP A 307 4.61 7.34 4.64
N TRP A 308 4.84 6.45 3.67
CA TRP A 308 4.08 5.21 3.57
C TRP A 308 4.40 4.17 4.69
N PRO A 309 5.62 3.95 5.18
CA PRO A 309 5.82 3.05 6.32
C PRO A 309 5.10 3.52 7.59
N GLN A 310 4.97 4.83 7.79
CA GLN A 310 4.25 5.39 8.92
C GLN A 310 2.75 5.10 8.79
N THR A 311 2.17 5.35 7.61
CA THR A 311 0.74 5.08 7.38
C THR A 311 0.40 3.60 7.50
N GLU A 312 1.28 2.71 7.02
CA GLU A 312 1.09 1.27 7.19
C GLU A 312 1.16 0.84 8.67
N ALA A 313 2.05 1.46 9.45
CA ALA A 313 2.15 1.17 10.89
C ALA A 313 0.89 1.64 11.66
N ILE A 314 0.30 2.76 11.28
CA ILE A 314 -0.99 3.23 11.84
C ILE A 314 -2.09 2.20 11.59
N ILE A 315 -2.22 1.69 10.36
CA ILE A 315 -3.22 0.66 10.02
C ILE A 315 -2.94 -0.63 10.81
N ALA A 316 -1.70 -1.11 10.75
CA ALA A 316 -1.31 -2.40 11.35
C ALA A 316 -1.57 -2.45 12.85
N THR A 317 -1.25 -1.38 13.58
CA THR A 317 -1.45 -1.30 15.03
C THR A 317 -2.93 -1.28 15.41
N LEU A 318 -3.80 -0.63 14.63
CA LEU A 318 -5.25 -0.68 14.85
C LEU A 318 -5.82 -2.09 14.59
N TYR A 319 -5.42 -2.74 13.50
CA TYR A 319 -5.82 -4.12 13.24
C TYR A 319 -5.36 -5.07 14.35
N ALA A 320 -4.10 -4.96 14.79
CA ALA A 320 -3.59 -5.79 15.86
C ALA A 320 -4.37 -5.58 17.16
N TYR A 321 -4.71 -4.34 17.51
CA TYR A 321 -5.57 -4.05 18.65
C TYR A 321 -6.97 -4.66 18.47
N GLN A 322 -7.59 -4.48 17.31
CA GLN A 322 -8.92 -5.03 17.03
C GLN A 322 -8.97 -6.56 17.17
N MET A 323 -7.92 -7.24 16.69
CA MET A 323 -7.89 -8.70 16.67
C MET A 323 -7.47 -9.33 18.00
N THR A 324 -6.75 -8.61 18.87
CA THR A 324 -6.20 -9.16 20.12
C THR A 324 -6.78 -8.54 21.39
N GLY A 325 -7.26 -7.30 21.33
CA GLY A 325 -7.63 -6.51 22.51
C GLY A 325 -6.43 -6.06 23.36
N GLU A 326 -5.18 -6.32 22.93
CA GLU A 326 -3.98 -5.99 23.71
C GLU A 326 -3.68 -4.48 23.66
N GLU A 327 -3.78 -3.82 24.80
CA GLU A 327 -3.58 -2.36 24.95
C GLU A 327 -2.22 -1.89 24.41
N ARG A 328 -1.20 -2.73 24.39
CA ARG A 328 0.12 -2.39 23.84
C ARG A 328 0.05 -1.94 22.37
N TYR A 329 -0.82 -2.52 21.56
CA TYR A 329 -0.98 -2.12 20.15
C TYR A 329 -1.64 -0.74 20.02
N LEU A 330 -2.54 -0.40 20.92
CA LEU A 330 -3.11 0.95 20.98
C LEU A 330 -2.06 1.99 21.43
N GLN A 331 -1.14 1.62 22.31
CA GLN A 331 0.01 2.45 22.69
C GLN A 331 0.97 2.64 21.50
N LEU A 332 1.22 1.59 20.71
CA LEU A 332 2.01 1.70 19.48
C LEU A 332 1.30 2.58 18.45
N HIS A 333 -0.03 2.45 18.28
CA HIS A 333 -0.82 3.32 17.43
C HIS A 333 -0.71 4.79 17.85
N GLN A 334 -0.80 5.08 19.13
CA GLN A 334 -0.61 6.44 19.62
C GLN A 334 0.79 6.96 19.28
N ARG A 335 1.83 6.17 19.58
CA ARG A 335 3.23 6.54 19.36
C ARG A 335 3.52 6.87 17.89
N ILE A 336 3.04 6.05 16.95
CA ILE A 336 3.25 6.29 15.52
C ILE A 336 2.37 7.43 15.01
N SER A 337 1.14 7.55 15.45
CA SER A 337 0.21 8.60 15.01
C SER A 337 0.69 9.97 15.47
N ASP A 338 1.07 10.12 16.75
CA ASP A 338 1.57 11.38 17.30
C ASP A 338 2.82 11.84 16.54
N TRP A 339 3.76 10.91 16.29
CA TRP A 339 4.97 11.24 15.54
C TRP A 339 4.67 11.63 14.08
N THR A 340 3.84 10.85 13.41
CA THR A 340 3.51 11.04 11.99
C THR A 340 2.80 12.37 11.75
N TYR A 341 1.80 12.68 12.57
CA TYR A 341 1.01 13.90 12.46
C TYR A 341 1.79 15.15 12.89
N ALA A 342 2.87 15.01 13.66
CA ALA A 342 3.76 16.11 13.98
C ALA A 342 4.73 16.47 12.83
N HIS A 343 5.01 15.56 11.90
CA HIS A 343 6.10 15.75 10.93
C HIS A 343 5.66 15.81 9.46
N PHE A 344 4.64 15.03 9.06
CA PHE A 344 4.29 14.89 7.65
C PHE A 344 3.27 15.90 7.10
N PRO A 345 2.18 16.25 7.81
CA PRO A 345 1.20 17.20 7.28
C PRO A 345 1.82 18.57 6.99
N ASP A 346 1.51 19.16 5.82
CA ASP A 346 1.87 20.53 5.51
C ASP A 346 0.71 21.48 5.87
N PRO A 347 0.82 22.26 6.94
CA PRO A 347 -0.28 23.11 7.42
C PRO A 347 -0.56 24.31 6.49
N THR A 348 0.34 24.59 5.52
CA THR A 348 0.21 25.75 4.65
C THR A 348 -0.52 25.41 3.34
N TYR A 349 -0.15 24.31 2.72
CA TYR A 349 -0.65 23.96 1.38
C TYR A 349 -1.51 22.69 1.32
N GLY A 350 -1.70 22.02 2.45
CA GLY A 350 -2.39 20.74 2.52
C GLY A 350 -1.55 19.59 1.98
N GLU A 351 -2.11 18.37 1.96
CA GLU A 351 -1.39 17.13 1.67
C GLU A 351 -0.13 16.97 2.57
N TRP A 352 0.44 15.80 2.58
CA TRP A 352 1.62 15.49 3.39
C TRP A 352 2.90 15.56 2.55
N TYR A 353 4.02 15.91 3.20
CA TYR A 353 5.34 15.66 2.65
C TYR A 353 5.53 14.14 2.45
N GLY A 354 6.42 13.75 1.55
CA GLY A 354 6.68 12.33 1.30
C GLY A 354 7.96 11.84 1.96
N TYR A 355 8.95 12.68 2.07
CA TYR A 355 10.31 12.29 2.38
C TYR A 355 10.90 13.20 3.43
N LEU A 356 11.24 12.64 4.58
CA LEU A 356 11.90 13.35 5.68
C LEU A 356 13.29 12.76 5.89
N HIS A 357 14.20 13.58 6.33
CA HIS A 357 15.45 13.13 6.92
C HIS A 357 15.19 12.28 8.17
N ARG A 358 16.23 11.61 8.67
CA ARG A 358 16.11 10.76 9.85
C ARG A 358 15.57 11.50 11.07
N ASP A 359 15.95 12.78 11.25
CA ASP A 359 15.54 13.64 12.36
C ASP A 359 14.11 14.21 12.23
N GLY A 360 13.41 13.89 11.13
CA GLY A 360 12.04 14.37 10.87
C GLY A 360 11.96 15.68 10.11
N THR A 361 13.08 16.31 9.75
CA THR A 361 13.08 17.52 8.89
C THR A 361 12.76 17.15 7.44
N VAL A 362 12.12 18.07 6.70
CA VAL A 362 11.68 17.82 5.31
C VAL A 362 12.90 17.69 4.40
N ALA A 363 13.04 16.54 3.75
CA ALA A 363 14.11 16.28 2.79
C ALA A 363 13.70 16.68 1.37
N GLN A 364 12.42 16.46 1.00
CA GLN A 364 11.88 16.82 -0.30
C GLN A 364 10.49 17.42 -0.13
N PRO A 365 10.27 18.68 -0.54
CA PRO A 365 9.01 19.38 -0.27
C PRO A 365 7.89 19.06 -1.25
N ALA A 366 8.16 18.41 -2.40
CA ALA A 366 7.12 18.08 -3.38
C ALA A 366 6.04 17.19 -2.79
N LYS A 367 4.79 17.40 -3.21
CA LYS A 367 3.62 16.62 -2.73
C LYS A 367 3.51 15.28 -3.40
N GLY A 368 4.07 15.12 -4.60
CA GLY A 368 4.07 13.86 -5.30
C GLY A 368 5.12 13.78 -6.40
N ASN A 369 5.30 12.55 -6.87
CA ASN A 369 6.18 12.18 -7.98
C ASN A 369 5.68 10.86 -8.60
N LEU A 370 6.49 10.16 -9.41
CA LEU A 370 6.11 8.87 -9.99
C LEU A 370 5.92 7.74 -8.97
N PHE A 371 6.35 7.93 -7.70
CA PHE A 371 6.28 6.92 -6.62
C PHE A 371 5.47 7.39 -5.41
N LYS A 372 5.22 8.68 -5.26
CA LYS A 372 4.32 9.26 -4.25
C LYS A 372 3.12 9.92 -4.90
N GLY A 373 1.94 9.57 -4.42
CA GLY A 373 0.66 10.11 -4.87
C GLY A 373 -0.47 9.68 -3.93
N PRO A 374 -1.74 9.87 -4.32
CA PRO A 374 -2.91 9.63 -3.48
C PRO A 374 -3.21 8.13 -3.31
N PHE A 375 -2.50 7.47 -2.42
CA PHE A 375 -2.74 6.06 -2.12
C PHE A 375 -2.55 5.72 -0.63
N HIS A 376 -1.33 5.68 -0.12
CA HIS A 376 -1.06 5.23 1.25
C HIS A 376 -1.73 6.13 2.31
N ILE A 377 -1.65 7.45 2.15
CA ILE A 377 -2.26 8.41 3.09
C ILE A 377 -3.79 8.27 3.11
N PRO A 378 -4.51 8.42 1.97
CA PRO A 378 -5.96 8.27 1.98
C PRO A 378 -6.40 6.83 2.31
N ARG A 379 -5.65 5.78 1.93
CA ARG A 379 -5.94 4.40 2.34
C ARG A 379 -5.89 4.25 3.87
N MET A 380 -4.86 4.80 4.49
CA MET A 380 -4.72 4.80 5.95
C MET A 380 -5.90 5.53 6.62
N MET A 381 -6.30 6.69 6.10
CA MET A 381 -7.41 7.45 6.67
C MET A 381 -8.75 6.70 6.54
N ILE A 382 -9.02 6.08 5.39
CA ILE A 382 -10.24 5.29 5.19
C ILE A 382 -10.24 4.07 6.11
N LYS A 383 -9.14 3.29 6.14
CA LYS A 383 -9.01 2.11 7.00
C LYS A 383 -9.03 2.47 8.48
N GLY A 384 -8.31 3.52 8.89
CA GLY A 384 -8.32 4.02 10.25
C GLY A 384 -9.70 4.46 10.73
N TYR A 385 -10.45 5.19 9.87
CA TYR A 385 -11.84 5.55 10.14
C TYR A 385 -12.71 4.32 10.37
N GLN A 386 -12.64 3.32 9.48
CA GLN A 386 -13.41 2.09 9.57
C GLN A 386 -13.10 1.31 10.86
N LEU A 387 -11.81 1.09 11.14
CA LEU A 387 -11.36 0.34 12.31
C LEU A 387 -11.76 1.02 13.63
N CYS A 388 -11.58 2.34 13.74
CA CYS A 388 -12.03 3.09 14.91
C CYS A 388 -13.56 3.03 15.06
N GLN A 389 -14.32 3.13 13.95
CA GLN A 389 -15.78 3.06 14.00
C GLN A 389 -16.28 1.68 14.45
N GLU A 390 -15.64 0.61 13.99
CA GLU A 390 -15.97 -0.76 14.39
C GLU A 390 -15.65 -1.02 15.86
N LEU A 391 -14.47 -0.58 16.31
CA LEU A 391 -14.05 -0.71 17.72
C LEU A 391 -15.02 0.02 18.66
N LEU A 392 -15.46 1.23 18.30
CA LEU A 392 -16.44 2.00 19.09
C LEU A 392 -17.84 1.35 19.15
N ARG A 393 -18.17 0.43 18.23
CA ARG A 393 -19.46 -0.30 18.27
C ARG A 393 -19.40 -1.53 19.16
N THR A 394 -18.20 -2.01 19.50
CA THR A 394 -17.98 -3.21 20.30
C THR A 394 -17.69 -2.90 21.76
N GLU A 395 -17.40 -1.64 22.11
CA GLU A 395 -17.37 -1.11 23.47
C GLU A 395 -18.79 -0.79 23.99
#